data_56567e0628ea5e1548bd592216ff88c6
#
_entry.id   56567e0628ea5e1548bd592216ff88c6
#
_cell.length_a   1.000
_cell.length_b   1.000
_cell.length_c   1.000
_cell.angle_alpha   90.00
_cell.angle_beta   90.00
_cell.angle_gamma   90.00
#
_symmetry.space_group_name_H-M   'P 1'
#
loop_
_entity.id
_entity.type
_entity.pdbx_description
1 polymer ?
#
loop_
_entity_poly.entity_id
_entity_poly.type
_entity_poly.pdbx_seq_one_letter_code
_entity_poly.pdbx_strand_id
1 'polypeptide(L)'
;MAAGAPAGRRHPDRDWLASVQAALAWWADAEPDWPTSSVLGSGAVAAAEAAFSERHGGRPALLLPSATYALRVALQAAGVTAGDQVICGAIDWPAGYAAIVSLGAVPVPVAADPLTLTLDPAAAAAARTRETRAVLACHLHGVCADVPALRRLLPGVPVIEDAAQAFGSRLDGRLAGTMGDAAVLSLGPGKQIDAGEGGVLLCRGRARYQRAVAIACHPLRLLLAGQPPPAPAALSVRPHPVAAVLALHRLAGWSAAAERSGHEETARRLAGHTSLRLLGDTRRHQSSQPHVPVLLPDGHPALPPPGLSWLPSAAGVLPGLAAPERRRAARLLARVRLAASTGR
;
A
#
# COMPACT_ATOMS: atom_id res chain seq x y z
N MET A 1 -36.62 5.69 -17.01
CA MET A 1 -36.37 4.31 -17.51
C MET A 1 -35.10 3.81 -16.84
N ALA A 2 -35.23 2.90 -15.86
CA ALA A 2 -34.10 2.32 -15.17
C ALA A 2 -33.47 1.24 -16.07
N ALA A 3 -32.22 1.45 -16.46
CA ALA A 3 -31.45 0.42 -17.19
C ALA A 3 -31.24 -0.77 -16.25
N GLY A 4 -31.78 -1.95 -16.64
CA GLY A 4 -31.64 -3.18 -15.89
C GLY A 4 -30.17 -3.58 -15.75
N ALA A 5 -29.78 -3.93 -14.52
CA ALA A 5 -28.45 -4.45 -14.23
C ALA A 5 -28.25 -5.80 -14.97
N PRO A 6 -27.07 -6.04 -15.57
CA PRO A 6 -26.81 -7.30 -16.25
C PRO A 6 -26.85 -8.48 -15.27
N ALA A 7 -27.66 -9.47 -15.57
CA ALA A 7 -27.75 -10.70 -14.80
C ALA A 7 -26.41 -11.44 -14.82
N GLY A 8 -25.91 -11.83 -13.63
CA GLY A 8 -24.80 -12.78 -13.49
C GLY A 8 -23.56 -12.35 -12.72
N ARG A 9 -23.44 -11.11 -12.24
CA ARG A 9 -22.40 -10.75 -11.28
C ARG A 9 -22.91 -11.02 -9.87
N ARG A 10 -22.32 -11.98 -9.16
CA ARG A 10 -22.41 -11.98 -7.69
C ARG A 10 -21.86 -10.61 -7.26
N HIS A 11 -22.71 -9.79 -6.66
CA HIS A 11 -22.33 -8.48 -6.17
C HIS A 11 -21.26 -8.72 -5.10
N PRO A 12 -20.03 -8.22 -5.24
CA PRO A 12 -19.01 -8.33 -4.19
C PRO A 12 -19.51 -7.76 -2.85
N ASP A 13 -20.54 -6.92 -2.90
CA ASP A 13 -21.19 -6.27 -1.76
C ASP A 13 -21.92 -7.23 -0.80
N ARG A 14 -22.44 -8.38 -1.25
CA ARG A 14 -23.13 -9.31 -0.33
C ARG A 14 -22.16 -10.03 0.60
N ASP A 15 -21.02 -10.50 0.09
CA ASP A 15 -19.99 -11.16 0.90
C ASP A 15 -19.28 -10.14 1.79
N TRP A 16 -19.14 -8.91 1.33
CA TRP A 16 -18.60 -7.81 2.11
C TRP A 16 -19.55 -7.41 3.24
N LEU A 17 -20.85 -7.23 2.97
CA LEU A 17 -21.85 -6.89 3.98
C LEU A 17 -21.98 -7.97 5.06
N ALA A 18 -21.98 -9.25 4.68
CA ALA A 18 -21.96 -10.35 5.63
C ALA A 18 -20.72 -10.32 6.53
N SER A 19 -19.55 -10.00 5.96
CA SER A 19 -18.31 -9.82 6.72
C SER A 19 -18.39 -8.63 7.68
N VAL A 20 -19.01 -7.53 7.27
CA VAL A 20 -19.25 -6.37 8.13
C VAL A 20 -20.13 -6.74 9.33
N GLN A 21 -21.25 -7.42 9.06
CA GLN A 21 -22.18 -7.87 10.08
C GLN A 21 -21.52 -8.82 11.09
N ALA A 22 -20.74 -9.81 10.58
CA ALA A 22 -20.02 -10.75 11.43
C ALA A 22 -18.94 -10.05 12.28
N ALA A 23 -18.21 -9.11 11.70
CA ALA A 23 -17.18 -8.34 12.41
C ALA A 23 -17.79 -7.45 13.50
N LEU A 24 -18.91 -6.78 13.23
CA LEU A 24 -19.60 -5.95 14.21
C LEU A 24 -20.22 -6.77 15.32
N ALA A 25 -20.81 -7.93 15.02
CA ALA A 25 -21.35 -8.85 16.04
C ALA A 25 -20.23 -9.35 16.95
N TRP A 26 -19.12 -9.82 16.35
CA TRP A 26 -17.95 -10.27 17.12
C TRP A 26 -17.41 -9.16 18.04
N TRP A 27 -17.37 -7.92 17.55
CA TRP A 27 -16.85 -6.80 18.34
C TRP A 27 -17.83 -6.34 19.43
N ALA A 28 -19.13 -6.35 19.17
CA ALA A 28 -20.15 -5.97 20.14
C ALA A 28 -20.09 -6.84 21.41
N ASP A 29 -19.74 -8.12 21.26
CA ASP A 29 -19.55 -9.04 22.37
C ASP A 29 -18.21 -8.82 23.11
N ALA A 30 -17.19 -8.28 22.40
CA ALA A 30 -15.84 -8.14 22.94
C ALA A 30 -15.60 -6.80 23.68
N GLU A 31 -16.28 -5.71 23.28
CA GLU A 31 -15.99 -4.38 23.83
C GLU A 31 -17.16 -3.39 23.70
N PRO A 32 -17.86 -3.07 24.80
CA PRO A 32 -19.02 -2.16 24.78
C PRO A 32 -18.68 -0.68 24.58
N ASP A 33 -17.43 -0.23 24.84
CA ASP A 33 -17.05 1.21 24.85
C ASP A 33 -16.37 1.71 23.55
N TRP A 34 -16.63 1.07 22.43
CA TRP A 34 -16.02 1.34 21.14
C TRP A 34 -16.15 2.77 20.56
N PRO A 35 -17.16 3.62 20.90
CA PRO A 35 -17.35 4.92 20.23
C PRO A 35 -16.18 5.91 20.42
N THR A 36 -15.47 5.84 21.55
CA THR A 36 -14.38 6.77 21.86
C THR A 36 -13.01 6.34 21.37
N SER A 37 -12.87 5.11 20.87
CA SER A 37 -11.59 4.51 20.51
C SER A 37 -10.80 5.31 19.46
N SER A 38 -11.48 6.00 18.53
CA SER A 38 -10.81 6.80 17.50
C SER A 38 -10.15 8.08 18.03
N VAL A 39 -10.70 8.69 19.09
CA VAL A 39 -10.15 9.90 19.69
C VAL A 39 -8.91 9.60 20.52
N LEU A 40 -9.00 8.55 21.34
CA LEU A 40 -7.97 8.19 22.31
C LEU A 40 -6.93 7.22 21.73
N GLY A 41 -7.22 6.58 20.59
CA GLY A 41 -6.44 5.47 20.08
C GLY A 41 -6.50 4.27 21.03
N SER A 42 -7.68 4.01 21.59
CA SER A 42 -7.98 2.90 22.49
C SER A 42 -8.87 1.86 21.79
N GLY A 43 -9.32 0.86 22.51
CA GLY A 43 -10.29 -0.11 22.02
C GLY A 43 -9.92 -0.75 20.70
N ALA A 44 -10.87 -0.79 19.75
CA ALA A 44 -10.70 -1.36 18.43
C ALA A 44 -9.50 -0.78 17.66
N VAL A 45 -9.28 0.53 17.78
CA VAL A 45 -8.15 1.20 17.11
C VAL A 45 -6.83 0.71 17.69
N ALA A 46 -6.68 0.66 19.01
CA ALA A 46 -5.48 0.14 19.66
C ALA A 46 -5.24 -1.34 19.32
N ALA A 47 -6.30 -2.15 19.33
CA ALA A 47 -6.21 -3.56 18.99
C ALA A 47 -5.75 -3.77 17.53
N ALA A 48 -6.29 -3.00 16.57
CA ALA A 48 -5.88 -3.06 15.19
C ALA A 48 -4.40 -2.63 15.03
N GLU A 49 -4.01 -1.52 15.65
CA GLU A 49 -2.61 -1.05 15.63
C GLU A 49 -1.66 -2.11 16.21
N ALA A 50 -2.03 -2.76 17.32
CA ALA A 50 -1.24 -3.83 17.93
C ALA A 50 -1.10 -5.03 17.00
N ALA A 51 -2.18 -5.49 16.36
CA ALA A 51 -2.19 -6.62 15.45
C ALA A 51 -1.33 -6.37 14.20
N PHE A 52 -1.39 -5.17 13.62
CA PHE A 52 -0.51 -4.79 12.50
C PHE A 52 0.94 -4.66 12.94
N SER A 53 1.20 -4.11 14.13
CA SER A 53 2.54 -4.01 14.71
C SER A 53 3.18 -5.39 14.89
N GLU A 54 2.48 -6.33 15.52
CA GLU A 54 2.94 -7.69 15.73
C GLU A 54 3.31 -8.38 14.41
N ARG A 55 2.44 -8.30 13.42
CA ARG A 55 2.66 -8.89 12.10
C ARG A 55 3.85 -8.30 11.36
N HIS A 56 4.24 -7.07 11.69
CA HIS A 56 5.39 -6.38 11.07
C HIS A 56 6.58 -6.22 12.03
N GLY A 57 6.83 -7.23 12.87
CA GLY A 57 8.02 -7.32 13.70
C GLY A 57 8.07 -6.29 14.83
N GLY A 58 6.91 -5.94 15.40
CA GLY A 58 6.82 -5.01 16.53
C GLY A 58 6.99 -3.54 16.14
N ARG A 59 6.92 -3.19 14.84
CA ARG A 59 6.96 -1.79 14.41
C ARG A 59 5.74 -1.04 14.94
N PRO A 60 5.89 0.07 15.66
CA PRO A 60 4.76 0.89 16.06
C PRO A 60 3.86 1.22 14.87
N ALA A 61 2.58 0.91 15.00
CA ALA A 61 1.57 1.10 13.97
C ALA A 61 0.61 2.22 14.37
N LEU A 62 0.19 3.03 13.39
CA LEU A 62 -0.79 4.09 13.54
C LEU A 62 -1.89 3.91 12.49
N LEU A 63 -3.10 3.70 12.92
CA LEU A 63 -4.27 3.60 12.04
C LEU A 63 -4.74 5.00 11.62
N LEU A 64 -4.96 5.18 10.32
CA LEU A 64 -5.32 6.45 9.69
C LEU A 64 -6.48 6.25 8.70
N PRO A 65 -7.20 7.30 8.29
CA PRO A 65 -8.40 7.17 7.46
C PRO A 65 -8.15 6.67 6.05
N SER A 66 -6.95 6.84 5.50
CA SER A 66 -6.58 6.31 4.19
C SER A 66 -5.06 6.14 4.07
N ALA A 67 -4.64 5.27 3.13
CA ALA A 67 -3.21 5.10 2.82
C ALA A 67 -2.59 6.40 2.26
N THR A 68 -3.30 7.15 1.43
CA THR A 68 -2.82 8.44 0.89
C THR A 68 -2.50 9.41 2.01
N TYR A 69 -3.37 9.51 3.01
CA TYR A 69 -3.12 10.37 4.18
C TYR A 69 -1.97 9.82 5.03
N ALA A 70 -1.87 8.50 5.18
CA ALA A 70 -0.77 7.85 5.90
C ALA A 70 0.59 8.11 5.23
N LEU A 71 0.67 8.12 3.88
CA LEU A 71 1.86 8.52 3.14
C LEU A 71 2.25 9.97 3.41
N ARG A 72 1.28 10.89 3.40
CA ARG A 72 1.53 12.29 3.77
C ARG A 72 2.10 12.42 5.18
N VAL A 73 1.50 11.74 6.16
CA VAL A 73 1.99 11.74 7.55
C VAL A 73 3.38 11.11 7.66
N ALA A 74 3.65 10.02 6.94
CA ALA A 74 4.96 9.36 6.91
C ALA A 74 6.06 10.28 6.41
N LEU A 75 5.81 11.00 5.31
CA LEU A 75 6.73 11.97 4.72
C LEU A 75 6.97 13.14 5.68
N GLN A 76 5.91 13.72 6.25
CA GLN A 76 6.02 14.81 7.21
C GLN A 76 6.76 14.37 8.49
N ALA A 77 6.50 13.15 9.00
CA ALA A 77 7.22 12.58 10.14
C ALA A 77 8.69 12.25 9.83
N ALA A 78 9.05 12.10 8.55
CA ALA A 78 10.42 12.00 8.08
C ALA A 78 11.12 13.36 7.92
N GLY A 79 10.40 14.46 8.14
CA GLY A 79 10.93 15.83 8.08
C GLY A 79 10.74 16.52 6.73
N VAL A 80 9.89 15.99 5.86
CA VAL A 80 9.57 16.63 4.57
C VAL A 80 8.69 17.85 4.81
N THR A 81 9.09 18.97 4.24
CA THR A 81 8.42 20.27 4.26
C THR A 81 8.29 20.85 2.86
N ALA A 82 7.61 22.00 2.73
CA ALA A 82 7.47 22.68 1.45
C ALA A 82 8.85 23.03 0.84
N GLY A 83 9.01 22.76 -0.45
CA GLY A 83 10.24 22.96 -1.20
C GLY A 83 11.24 21.80 -1.14
N ASP A 84 11.14 20.89 -0.17
CA ASP A 84 11.98 19.69 -0.12
C ASP A 84 11.70 18.76 -1.31
N GLN A 85 12.72 18.05 -1.78
CA GLN A 85 12.60 17.06 -2.83
C GLN A 85 12.33 15.65 -2.25
N VAL A 86 11.40 14.93 -2.88
CA VAL A 86 11.13 13.53 -2.60
C VAL A 86 11.31 12.71 -3.87
N ILE A 87 12.30 11.80 -3.87
CA ILE A 87 12.53 10.89 -4.98
C ILE A 87 11.41 9.84 -4.97
N CYS A 88 10.80 9.57 -6.14
CA CYS A 88 9.72 8.59 -6.33
C CYS A 88 9.84 7.90 -7.69
N GLY A 89 9.10 6.82 -7.91
CA GLY A 89 9.08 6.12 -9.18
C GLY A 89 8.39 6.93 -10.29
N ALA A 90 8.92 6.87 -11.51
CA ALA A 90 8.26 7.45 -12.68
C ALA A 90 6.98 6.68 -13.06
N ILE A 91 6.96 5.38 -12.77
CA ILE A 91 5.78 4.52 -12.83
C ILE A 91 5.37 4.25 -11.39
N ASP A 92 4.22 4.77 -10.97
CA ASP A 92 3.81 4.70 -9.58
C ASP A 92 2.28 4.74 -9.43
N TRP A 93 1.81 4.54 -8.22
CA TRP A 93 0.43 4.80 -7.86
C TRP A 93 0.24 6.30 -7.56
N PRO A 94 -0.79 6.96 -8.11
CA PRO A 94 -0.95 8.42 -8.00
C PRO A 94 -1.01 8.97 -6.56
N ALA A 95 -1.37 8.12 -5.57
CA ALA A 95 -1.47 8.53 -4.17
C ALA A 95 -0.12 8.99 -3.58
N GLY A 96 0.99 8.35 -3.99
CA GLY A 96 2.34 8.75 -3.56
C GLY A 96 2.68 10.16 -4.02
N TYR A 97 2.44 10.45 -5.30
CA TYR A 97 2.62 11.78 -5.88
C TYR A 97 1.75 12.84 -5.17
N ALA A 98 0.46 12.51 -4.98
CA ALA A 98 -0.48 13.40 -4.29
C ALA A 98 -0.04 13.71 -2.85
N ALA A 99 0.48 12.71 -2.13
CA ALA A 99 0.99 12.90 -0.77
C ALA A 99 2.18 13.86 -0.74
N ILE A 100 3.12 13.76 -1.68
CA ILE A 100 4.28 14.68 -1.81
C ILE A 100 3.81 16.10 -2.08
N VAL A 101 3.00 16.29 -3.12
CA VAL A 101 2.52 17.62 -3.54
C VAL A 101 1.66 18.27 -2.46
N SER A 102 0.87 17.50 -1.70
CA SER A 102 0.05 18.01 -0.60
C SER A 102 0.86 18.63 0.55
N LEU A 103 2.15 18.36 0.62
CA LEU A 103 3.10 18.99 1.57
C LEU A 103 3.80 20.22 1.00
N GLY A 104 3.50 20.61 -0.26
CA GLY A 104 4.26 21.61 -0.97
C GLY A 104 5.68 21.15 -1.35
N ALA A 105 5.97 19.87 -1.22
CA ALA A 105 7.24 19.26 -1.60
C ALA A 105 7.27 18.97 -3.11
N VAL A 106 8.47 18.81 -3.64
CA VAL A 106 8.74 18.61 -5.07
C VAL A 106 8.97 17.11 -5.32
N PRO A 107 8.09 16.42 -6.07
CA PRO A 107 8.35 15.05 -6.48
C PRO A 107 9.48 15.04 -7.53
N VAL A 108 10.43 14.11 -7.38
CA VAL A 108 11.52 13.86 -8.32
C VAL A 108 11.34 12.44 -8.87
N PRO A 109 10.59 12.28 -9.97
CA PRO A 109 10.37 10.98 -10.58
C PRO A 109 11.63 10.49 -11.25
N VAL A 110 12.02 9.24 -10.97
CA VAL A 110 13.18 8.57 -11.56
C VAL A 110 12.79 7.31 -12.31
N ALA A 111 13.67 6.83 -13.18
CA ALA A 111 13.43 5.65 -13.98
C ALA A 111 13.02 4.45 -13.13
N ALA A 112 12.17 3.60 -13.70
CA ALA A 112 11.80 2.33 -13.11
C ALA A 112 12.79 1.23 -13.53
N ASP A 113 13.07 0.31 -12.62
CA ASP A 113 13.76 -0.92 -12.92
C ASP A 113 12.97 -1.72 -13.98
N PRO A 114 13.60 -2.12 -15.10
CA PRO A 114 12.88 -2.74 -16.21
C PRO A 114 12.35 -4.15 -15.91
N LEU A 115 12.80 -4.81 -14.84
CA LEU A 115 12.36 -6.14 -14.46
C LEU A 115 11.16 -6.09 -13.50
N THR A 116 11.10 -5.07 -12.66
CA THR A 116 10.11 -4.96 -11.59
C THR A 116 9.10 -3.84 -11.81
N LEU A 117 9.42 -2.86 -12.63
CA LEU A 117 8.72 -1.57 -12.80
C LEU A 117 8.61 -0.77 -11.49
N THR A 118 9.34 -1.15 -10.46
CA THR A 118 9.49 -0.34 -9.25
C THR A 118 10.65 0.66 -9.44
N LEU A 119 10.79 1.60 -8.53
CA LEU A 119 11.84 2.60 -8.53
C LEU A 119 13.23 1.97 -8.63
N ASP A 120 14.04 2.38 -9.63
CA ASP A 120 15.42 1.90 -9.82
C ASP A 120 16.34 2.56 -8.76
N PRO A 121 17.02 1.78 -7.91
CA PRO A 121 17.92 2.31 -6.89
C PRO A 121 19.10 3.12 -7.42
N ALA A 122 19.65 2.75 -8.58
CA ALA A 122 20.77 3.49 -9.19
C ALA A 122 20.30 4.85 -9.75
N ALA A 123 19.13 4.87 -10.42
CA ALA A 123 18.52 6.11 -10.86
C ALA A 123 18.15 7.03 -9.68
N ALA A 124 17.65 6.45 -8.57
CA ALA A 124 17.39 7.20 -7.35
C ALA A 124 18.66 7.84 -6.75
N ALA A 125 19.75 7.08 -6.73
CA ALA A 125 21.04 7.58 -6.24
C ALA A 125 21.58 8.71 -7.12
N ALA A 126 21.48 8.59 -8.44
CA ALA A 126 21.91 9.61 -9.40
C ALA A 126 21.08 10.90 -9.30
N ALA A 127 19.81 10.81 -8.91
CA ALA A 127 18.91 11.97 -8.77
C ALA A 127 19.03 12.68 -7.41
N ARG A 128 19.87 12.19 -6.48
CA ARG A 128 20.04 12.79 -5.16
C ARG A 128 20.66 14.17 -5.26
N THR A 129 20.07 15.14 -4.56
CA THR A 129 20.60 16.48 -4.35
C THR A 129 20.69 16.79 -2.84
N ARG A 130 21.12 17.98 -2.48
CA ARG A 130 21.11 18.44 -1.08
C ARG A 130 19.70 18.73 -0.56
N GLU A 131 18.76 18.98 -1.48
CA GLU A 131 17.33 19.20 -1.18
C GLU A 131 16.56 17.90 -1.01
N THR A 132 17.16 16.75 -1.36
CA THR A 132 16.53 15.44 -1.22
C THR A 132 16.30 15.11 0.24
N ARG A 133 15.02 15.06 0.66
CA ARG A 133 14.62 14.83 2.05
C ARG A 133 14.15 13.40 2.31
N ALA A 134 13.58 12.72 1.32
CA ALA A 134 13.09 11.35 1.44
C ALA A 134 13.07 10.64 0.09
N VAL A 135 12.97 9.31 0.14
CA VAL A 135 12.60 8.45 -0.99
C VAL A 135 11.25 7.81 -0.67
N LEU A 136 10.33 7.85 -1.61
CA LEU A 136 9.07 7.10 -1.58
C LEU A 136 9.18 5.90 -2.53
N ALA A 137 9.25 4.70 -1.98
CA ALA A 137 9.43 3.45 -2.72
C ALA A 137 8.12 2.66 -2.75
N CYS A 138 7.43 2.70 -3.88
CA CYS A 138 6.18 1.96 -4.06
C CYS A 138 6.45 0.50 -4.43
N HIS A 139 5.79 -0.41 -3.72
CA HIS A 139 5.75 -1.85 -4.01
C HIS A 139 4.60 -2.12 -4.97
N LEU A 140 4.77 -1.70 -6.21
CA LEU A 140 3.72 -1.68 -7.22
C LEU A 140 3.26 -3.10 -7.56
N HIS A 141 1.95 -3.33 -7.50
CA HIS A 141 1.30 -4.62 -7.79
C HIS A 141 1.84 -5.81 -6.97
N GLY A 142 2.35 -5.56 -5.77
CA GLY A 142 2.91 -6.60 -4.91
C GLY A 142 4.36 -6.95 -5.22
N VAL A 143 4.97 -6.34 -6.22
CA VAL A 143 6.40 -6.44 -6.50
C VAL A 143 7.14 -5.44 -5.62
N CYS A 144 7.98 -5.92 -4.73
CA CYS A 144 8.69 -5.05 -3.80
C CYS A 144 9.79 -4.25 -4.49
N ALA A 145 9.86 -2.94 -4.25
CA ALA A 145 11.02 -2.13 -4.58
C ALA A 145 12.23 -2.58 -3.75
N ASP A 146 13.44 -2.46 -4.30
CA ASP A 146 14.67 -2.86 -3.60
C ASP A 146 15.07 -1.82 -2.53
N VAL A 147 14.29 -1.76 -1.45
CA VAL A 147 14.51 -0.87 -0.32
C VAL A 147 15.88 -1.08 0.33
N PRO A 148 16.41 -2.31 0.50
CA PRO A 148 17.77 -2.51 0.95
C PRO A 148 18.83 -1.82 0.08
N ALA A 149 18.69 -1.89 -1.24
CA ALA A 149 19.60 -1.19 -2.16
C ALA A 149 19.45 0.33 -2.06
N LEU A 150 18.22 0.86 -2.01
CA LEU A 150 17.97 2.29 -1.81
C LEU A 150 18.66 2.81 -0.55
N ARG A 151 18.50 2.11 0.58
CA ARG A 151 19.14 2.51 1.86
C ARG A 151 20.66 2.47 1.81
N ARG A 152 21.23 1.54 1.06
CA ARG A 152 22.69 1.44 0.88
C ARG A 152 23.23 2.57 0.00
N LEU A 153 22.53 2.90 -1.09
CA LEU A 153 22.97 3.91 -2.07
C LEU A 153 22.65 5.34 -1.64
N LEU A 154 21.67 5.52 -0.76
CA LEU A 154 21.21 6.82 -0.26
C LEU A 154 21.35 6.91 1.28
N PRO A 155 22.58 6.77 1.82
CA PRO A 155 22.76 6.82 3.27
C PRO A 155 22.29 8.14 3.85
N GLY A 156 21.58 8.07 4.99
CA GLY A 156 21.04 9.24 5.69
C GLY A 156 19.72 9.78 5.10
N VAL A 157 19.28 9.35 3.93
CA VAL A 157 17.97 9.71 3.35
C VAL A 157 16.92 8.71 3.80
N PRO A 158 15.84 9.13 4.49
CA PRO A 158 14.76 8.23 4.89
C PRO A 158 14.07 7.58 3.67
N VAL A 159 13.87 6.26 3.74
CA VAL A 159 13.11 5.51 2.74
C VAL A 159 11.74 5.15 3.32
N ILE A 160 10.68 5.62 2.67
CA ILE A 160 9.29 5.34 3.00
C ILE A 160 8.78 4.29 2.02
N GLU A 161 8.28 3.16 2.52
CA GLU A 161 7.65 2.12 1.70
C GLU A 161 6.17 2.47 1.48
N ASP A 162 5.73 2.60 0.23
CA ASP A 162 4.32 2.48 -0.09
C ASP A 162 3.99 1.00 -0.36
N ALA A 163 3.56 0.31 0.69
CA ALA A 163 3.19 -1.10 0.65
C ALA A 163 1.66 -1.31 0.51
N ALA A 164 0.94 -0.28 0.04
CA ALA A 164 -0.52 -0.32 -0.13
C ALA A 164 -1.00 -1.40 -1.11
N GLN A 165 -0.11 -1.96 -1.91
CA GLN A 165 -0.38 -3.04 -2.85
C GLN A 165 0.46 -4.29 -2.56
N ALA A 166 1.10 -4.39 -1.39
CA ALA A 166 2.08 -5.44 -1.13
C ALA A 166 1.94 -6.07 0.28
N PHE A 167 0.74 -6.03 0.87
CA PHE A 167 0.50 -6.67 2.17
C PHE A 167 0.87 -8.16 2.10
N GLY A 168 1.80 -8.61 2.95
CA GLY A 168 2.30 -9.98 2.97
C GLY A 168 3.34 -10.34 1.91
N SER A 169 3.61 -9.48 0.93
CA SER A 169 4.68 -9.69 -0.05
C SER A 169 6.07 -9.61 0.58
N ARG A 170 7.07 -10.24 -0.07
CA ARG A 170 8.43 -10.31 0.45
C ARG A 170 9.46 -10.05 -0.65
N LEU A 171 10.57 -9.45 -0.25
CA LEU A 171 11.81 -9.34 -1.03
C LEU A 171 12.94 -10.02 -0.26
N ASP A 172 13.59 -11.01 -0.86
CA ASP A 172 14.65 -11.80 -0.23
C ASP A 172 14.26 -12.27 1.19
N GLY A 173 13.02 -12.76 1.34
CA GLY A 173 12.45 -13.22 2.62
C GLY A 173 11.99 -12.10 3.58
N ARG A 174 12.31 -10.83 3.31
CA ARG A 174 11.91 -9.68 4.15
C ARG A 174 10.52 -9.21 3.79
N LEU A 175 9.67 -9.06 4.79
CA LEU A 175 8.28 -8.63 4.62
C LEU A 175 8.21 -7.17 4.15
N ALA A 176 7.40 -6.88 3.14
CA ALA A 176 7.05 -5.52 2.76
C ALA A 176 6.46 -4.77 3.96
N GLY A 177 6.85 -3.50 4.10
CA GLY A 177 6.52 -2.71 5.29
C GLY A 177 7.51 -2.84 6.44
N THR A 178 8.59 -3.67 6.30
CA THR A 178 9.59 -3.83 7.36
C THR A 178 11.00 -3.41 6.97
N MET A 179 11.22 -2.98 5.74
CA MET A 179 12.55 -2.70 5.20
C MET A 179 12.95 -1.22 5.32
N GLY A 180 12.01 -0.30 5.15
CA GLY A 180 12.23 1.15 5.18
C GLY A 180 12.21 1.77 6.58
N ASP A 181 12.24 3.09 6.63
CA ASP A 181 12.19 3.88 7.86
C ASP A 181 10.74 4.12 8.33
N ALA A 182 9.81 4.10 7.40
CA ALA A 182 8.37 3.96 7.63
C ALA A 182 7.76 3.19 6.47
N ALA A 183 6.55 2.69 6.66
CA ALA A 183 5.80 2.03 5.61
C ALA A 183 4.30 2.30 5.75
N VAL A 184 3.59 2.26 4.64
CA VAL A 184 2.14 2.45 4.60
C VAL A 184 1.47 1.24 3.98
N LEU A 185 0.45 0.73 4.66
CA LEU A 185 -0.46 -0.29 4.17
C LEU A 185 -1.83 0.36 3.86
N SER A 186 -2.56 -0.21 2.92
CA SER A 186 -3.92 0.23 2.60
C SER A 186 -4.96 -0.77 3.07
N LEU A 187 -6.05 -0.25 3.60
CA LEU A 187 -7.24 -0.99 4.01
C LEU A 187 -8.46 -0.65 3.15
N GLY A 188 -8.25 0.06 2.04
CA GLY A 188 -9.32 0.47 1.12
C GLY A 188 -9.89 -0.70 0.32
N PRO A 189 -10.93 -0.43 -0.48
CA PRO A 189 -11.64 -1.45 -1.26
C PRO A 189 -10.71 -2.25 -2.17
N GLY A 190 -10.88 -3.57 -2.17
CA GLY A 190 -10.12 -4.50 -3.00
C GLY A 190 -8.68 -4.76 -2.54
N LYS A 191 -8.30 -4.32 -1.34
CA LYS A 191 -7.03 -4.70 -0.70
C LYS A 191 -7.17 -6.04 0.02
N GLN A 192 -6.04 -6.68 0.32
CA GLN A 192 -6.05 -7.98 1.02
C GLN A 192 -6.69 -7.90 2.40
N ILE A 193 -6.48 -6.78 3.09
CA ILE A 193 -7.20 -6.45 4.33
C ILE A 193 -8.14 -5.28 3.98
N ASP A 194 -9.28 -5.62 3.41
CA ASP A 194 -10.30 -4.65 3.03
C ASP A 194 -11.19 -4.32 4.22
N ALA A 195 -11.07 -3.10 4.72
CA ALA A 195 -11.90 -2.55 5.80
C ALA A 195 -12.86 -1.45 5.31
N GLY A 196 -13.11 -1.40 3.99
CA GLY A 196 -13.87 -0.33 3.34
C GLY A 196 -13.05 0.91 3.10
N GLU A 197 -12.39 1.44 4.12
CA GLU A 197 -11.42 2.53 4.03
C GLU A 197 -10.39 2.41 5.16
N GLY A 198 -9.22 3.01 4.95
CA GLY A 198 -8.18 3.08 5.97
C GLY A 198 -6.77 2.96 5.43
N GLY A 199 -5.83 3.30 6.29
CA GLY A 199 -4.41 3.10 6.08
C GLY A 199 -3.70 2.82 7.39
N VAL A 200 -2.62 2.07 7.34
CA VAL A 200 -1.76 1.82 8.50
C VAL A 200 -0.37 2.37 8.22
N LEU A 201 0.08 3.27 9.06
CA LEU A 201 1.46 3.75 9.05
C LEU A 201 2.29 2.92 10.05
N LEU A 202 3.29 2.22 9.55
CA LEU A 202 4.27 1.47 10.33
C LEU A 202 5.54 2.31 10.44
N CYS A 203 6.05 2.51 11.64
CA CYS A 203 7.23 3.33 11.90
C CYS A 203 8.43 2.49 12.34
N ARG A 204 9.61 2.81 11.81
CA ARG A 204 10.85 2.27 12.34
C ARG A 204 11.25 3.07 13.58
N GLY A 205 10.90 2.54 14.74
CA GLY A 205 11.24 3.12 16.03
C GLY A 205 10.21 4.14 16.56
N ARG A 206 10.27 4.30 17.87
CA ARG A 206 9.26 5.06 18.65
C ARG A 206 9.26 6.56 18.36
N ALA A 207 10.44 7.16 18.13
CA ALA A 207 10.54 8.60 17.88
C ALA A 207 9.79 9.05 16.60
N ARG A 208 9.86 8.24 15.52
CA ARG A 208 9.12 8.54 14.29
C ARG A 208 7.62 8.35 14.50
N TYR A 209 7.23 7.30 15.22
CA TYR A 209 5.84 7.07 15.59
C TYR A 209 5.25 8.23 16.39
N GLN A 210 5.97 8.73 17.40
CA GLN A 210 5.53 9.87 18.20
C GLN A 210 5.34 11.13 17.36
N ARG A 211 6.25 11.41 16.41
CA ARG A 211 6.07 12.50 15.45
C ARG A 211 4.82 12.30 14.58
N ALA A 212 4.59 11.08 14.10
CA ALA A 212 3.40 10.78 13.29
C ALA A 212 2.10 10.97 14.09
N VAL A 213 2.06 10.52 15.33
CA VAL A 213 0.92 10.74 16.24
C VAL A 213 0.71 12.24 16.50
N ALA A 214 1.78 13.01 16.73
CA ALA A 214 1.71 14.46 16.92
C ALA A 214 1.17 15.21 15.70
N ILE A 215 1.46 14.74 14.49
CA ILE A 215 0.97 15.33 13.24
C ILE A 215 -0.50 15.00 12.99
N ALA A 216 -0.90 13.75 13.21
CA ALA A 216 -2.17 13.23 12.72
C ALA A 216 -3.28 13.19 13.77
N CYS A 217 -2.96 12.84 15.03
CA CYS A 217 -3.95 12.45 16.00
C CYS A 217 -4.54 13.61 16.80
N HIS A 218 -5.63 13.33 17.51
CA HIS A 218 -6.21 14.27 18.44
C HIS A 218 -5.23 14.56 19.61
N PRO A 219 -5.05 15.82 20.05
CA PRO A 219 -4.13 16.18 21.13
C PRO A 219 -4.32 15.38 22.42
N LEU A 220 -5.55 14.96 22.72
CA LEU A 220 -5.85 14.16 23.90
C LEU A 220 -5.12 12.81 23.91
N ARG A 221 -4.93 12.19 22.73
CA ARG A 221 -4.15 10.94 22.62
C ARG A 221 -2.69 11.14 23.05
N LEU A 222 -2.09 12.28 22.73
CA LEU A 222 -0.74 12.62 23.15
C LEU A 222 -0.67 12.88 24.65
N LEU A 223 -1.62 13.65 25.18
CA LEU A 223 -1.68 13.96 26.60
C LEU A 223 -1.81 12.71 27.47
N LEU A 224 -2.69 11.78 27.09
CA LEU A 224 -2.85 10.50 27.78
C LEU A 224 -1.60 9.61 27.68
N ALA A 225 -0.80 9.78 26.62
CA ALA A 225 0.48 9.11 26.47
C ALA A 225 1.65 9.83 27.19
N GLY A 226 1.36 10.89 27.98
CA GLY A 226 2.37 11.68 28.69
C GLY A 226 3.25 12.51 27.76
N GLN A 227 2.77 12.83 26.55
CA GLN A 227 3.49 13.63 25.56
C GLN A 227 2.94 15.06 25.55
N PRO A 228 3.79 16.09 25.34
CA PRO A 228 3.30 17.45 25.18
C PRO A 228 2.45 17.55 23.91
N PRO A 229 1.38 18.38 23.92
CA PRO A 229 0.59 18.61 22.71
C PRO A 229 1.48 19.23 21.62
N PRO A 230 1.29 18.86 20.35
CA PRO A 230 2.03 19.46 19.25
C PRO A 230 1.65 20.94 19.13
N ALA A 231 2.63 21.80 18.82
CA ALA A 231 2.36 23.16 18.40
C ALA A 231 2.52 23.27 16.87
N PRO A 232 1.65 23.97 16.17
CA PRO A 232 0.22 24.21 16.39
C PRO A 232 -0.64 23.10 15.79
N ALA A 233 -1.70 22.76 16.48
CA ALA A 233 -2.86 21.96 16.07
C ALA A 233 -2.61 20.74 15.14
N ALA A 234 -2.54 19.57 15.73
CA ALA A 234 -2.74 18.32 15.02
C ALA A 234 -4.07 18.38 14.22
N LEU A 235 -4.06 17.86 12.99
CA LEU A 235 -5.24 17.89 12.12
C LEU A 235 -6.41 17.04 12.67
N SER A 236 -6.19 16.32 13.75
CA SER A 236 -7.19 15.47 14.42
C SER A 236 -7.89 14.49 13.45
N VAL A 237 -7.12 13.96 12.50
CA VAL A 237 -7.61 13.01 11.51
C VAL A 237 -7.63 11.61 12.13
N ARG A 238 -8.79 11.00 12.12
CA ARG A 238 -9.06 9.77 12.87
C ARG A 238 -9.65 8.69 11.97
N PRO A 239 -9.23 7.42 12.17
CA PRO A 239 -9.92 6.31 11.52
C PRO A 239 -11.32 6.16 12.10
N HIS A 240 -12.25 5.65 11.30
CA HIS A 240 -13.56 5.25 11.84
C HIS A 240 -13.38 3.94 12.64
N PRO A 241 -13.96 3.80 13.85
CA PRO A 241 -13.80 2.58 14.67
C PRO A 241 -14.26 1.31 13.96
N VAL A 242 -15.33 1.38 13.17
CA VAL A 242 -15.81 0.24 12.35
C VAL A 242 -14.73 -0.25 11.37
N ALA A 243 -13.94 0.64 10.77
CA ALA A 243 -12.83 0.23 9.92
C ALA A 243 -11.75 -0.53 10.70
N ALA A 244 -11.49 -0.15 11.95
CA ALA A 244 -10.57 -0.89 12.82
C ALA A 244 -11.07 -2.31 13.12
N VAL A 245 -12.36 -2.45 13.45
CA VAL A 245 -13.02 -3.75 13.69
C VAL A 245 -12.95 -4.65 12.47
N LEU A 246 -13.29 -4.10 11.28
CA LEU A 246 -13.22 -4.83 10.02
C LEU A 246 -11.79 -5.27 9.69
N ALA A 247 -10.82 -4.38 9.90
CA ALA A 247 -9.41 -4.69 9.69
C ALA A 247 -8.94 -5.83 10.59
N LEU A 248 -9.32 -5.85 11.87
CA LEU A 248 -9.03 -6.94 12.79
C LEU A 248 -9.62 -8.26 12.34
N HIS A 249 -10.91 -8.26 12.01
CA HIS A 249 -11.62 -9.45 11.55
C HIS A 249 -10.98 -10.02 10.28
N ARG A 250 -10.70 -9.17 9.30
CA ARG A 250 -10.04 -9.57 8.05
C ARG A 250 -8.62 -10.07 8.27
N LEU A 251 -7.87 -9.41 9.15
CA LEU A 251 -6.49 -9.80 9.47
C LEU A 251 -6.43 -11.15 10.17
N ALA A 252 -7.39 -11.46 11.04
CA ALA A 252 -7.48 -12.75 11.72
C ALA A 252 -7.71 -13.91 10.75
N GLY A 253 -8.52 -13.70 9.69
CA GLY A 253 -8.81 -14.69 8.66
C GLY A 253 -7.80 -14.72 7.50
N TRP A 254 -6.86 -13.78 7.44
CA TRP A 254 -5.94 -13.69 6.30
C TRP A 254 -4.79 -14.70 6.37
N SER A 255 -4.54 -15.38 5.25
CA SER A 255 -3.46 -16.37 5.11
C SER A 255 -2.52 -16.01 3.98
N ALA A 256 -1.26 -15.71 4.32
CA ALA A 256 -0.20 -15.48 3.33
C ALA A 256 0.05 -16.70 2.43
N ALA A 257 -0.16 -17.92 2.94
CA ALA A 257 0.04 -19.15 2.17
C ALA A 257 -1.02 -19.30 1.09
N ALA A 258 -2.31 -19.04 1.42
CA ALA A 258 -3.41 -19.12 0.47
C ALA A 258 -3.24 -18.08 -0.66
N GLU A 259 -2.89 -16.84 -0.33
CA GLU A 259 -2.65 -15.79 -1.32
C GLU A 259 -1.47 -16.11 -2.25
N ARG A 260 -0.34 -16.57 -1.70
CA ARG A 260 0.81 -16.98 -2.52
C ARG A 260 0.48 -18.15 -3.44
N SER A 261 -0.28 -19.14 -2.98
CA SER A 261 -0.69 -20.27 -3.80
C SER A 261 -1.49 -19.83 -5.03
N GLY A 262 -2.42 -18.89 -4.88
CA GLY A 262 -3.16 -18.29 -6.00
C GLY A 262 -2.26 -17.53 -6.97
N HIS A 263 -1.30 -16.78 -6.46
CA HIS A 263 -0.32 -16.05 -7.26
C HIS A 263 0.58 -17.01 -8.06
N GLU A 264 1.15 -18.01 -7.41
CA GLU A 264 2.05 -19.01 -8.03
C GLU A 264 1.33 -19.84 -9.09
N GLU A 265 0.07 -20.22 -8.85
CA GLU A 265 -0.74 -20.92 -9.84
C GLU A 265 -1.01 -20.04 -11.07
N THR A 266 -1.36 -18.78 -10.87
CA THR A 266 -1.55 -17.81 -11.96
C THR A 266 -0.26 -17.63 -12.74
N ALA A 267 0.88 -17.45 -12.06
CA ALA A 267 2.20 -17.28 -12.68
C ALA A 267 2.61 -18.54 -13.48
N ARG A 268 2.35 -19.75 -12.96
CA ARG A 268 2.61 -21.01 -13.68
C ARG A 268 1.82 -21.10 -14.98
N ARG A 269 0.53 -20.76 -14.97
CA ARG A 269 -0.30 -20.74 -16.17
C ARG A 269 0.20 -19.75 -17.22
N LEU A 270 0.72 -18.61 -16.76
CA LEU A 270 1.29 -17.57 -17.64
C LEU A 270 2.66 -17.95 -18.22
N ALA A 271 3.45 -18.75 -17.51
CA ALA A 271 4.81 -19.11 -17.93
C ALA A 271 4.88 -19.81 -19.31
N GLY A 272 3.79 -20.48 -19.75
CA GLY A 272 3.66 -21.06 -21.08
C GLY A 272 3.41 -20.05 -22.21
N HIS A 273 3.13 -18.78 -21.89
CA HIS A 273 2.83 -17.73 -22.84
C HIS A 273 4.08 -16.87 -23.09
N THR A 274 4.88 -17.22 -24.09
CA THR A 274 6.16 -16.56 -24.42
C THR A 274 6.05 -15.08 -24.81
N SER A 275 4.84 -14.64 -25.17
CA SER A 275 4.55 -13.24 -25.48
C SER A 275 4.30 -12.35 -24.24
N LEU A 276 4.17 -12.95 -23.05
CA LEU A 276 3.90 -12.21 -21.80
C LEU A 276 5.16 -12.18 -20.94
N ARG A 277 5.51 -11.01 -20.45
CA ARG A 277 6.61 -10.87 -19.50
C ARG A 277 6.05 -10.64 -18.11
N LEU A 278 6.30 -11.59 -17.21
CA LEU A 278 6.01 -11.45 -15.79
C LEU A 278 6.93 -10.39 -15.17
N LEU A 279 6.40 -9.60 -14.25
CA LEU A 279 7.17 -8.63 -13.48
C LEU A 279 7.64 -9.21 -12.16
N GLY A 280 8.85 -8.85 -11.78
CA GLY A 280 9.51 -9.33 -10.57
C GLY A 280 10.37 -10.58 -10.83
N ASP A 281 11.52 -10.65 -10.19
CA ASP A 281 12.33 -11.87 -10.16
C ASP A 281 11.73 -12.82 -9.12
N THR A 282 11.20 -13.95 -9.57
CA THR A 282 10.54 -14.95 -8.71
C THR A 282 11.46 -15.56 -7.66
N ARG A 283 12.79 -15.47 -7.81
CA ARG A 283 13.76 -15.91 -6.80
C ARG A 283 13.87 -14.93 -5.63
N ARG A 284 13.71 -13.64 -5.89
CA ARG A 284 13.79 -12.57 -4.89
C ARG A 284 12.42 -12.13 -4.37
N HIS A 285 11.40 -12.11 -5.24
CA HIS A 285 10.09 -11.56 -4.95
C HIS A 285 9.06 -12.66 -4.69
N GLN A 286 8.42 -12.62 -3.54
CA GLN A 286 7.29 -13.47 -3.19
C GLN A 286 6.07 -12.56 -3.05
N SER A 287 5.22 -12.51 -4.07
CA SER A 287 4.00 -11.74 -4.02
C SER A 287 2.90 -12.52 -3.30
N SER A 288 2.15 -11.80 -2.47
CA SER A 288 0.90 -12.29 -1.86
C SER A 288 -0.33 -11.67 -2.51
N GLN A 289 -0.17 -11.02 -3.67
CA GLN A 289 -1.31 -10.49 -4.41
C GLN A 289 -2.04 -11.61 -5.16
N PRO A 290 -3.37 -11.58 -5.23
CA PRO A 290 -4.15 -12.58 -5.96
C PRO A 290 -4.03 -12.44 -7.48
N HIS A 291 -3.23 -11.49 -7.96
CA HIS A 291 -3.00 -11.23 -9.37
C HIS A 291 -1.50 -11.12 -9.68
N VAL A 292 -1.15 -11.45 -10.91
CA VAL A 292 0.23 -11.38 -11.42
C VAL A 292 0.34 -10.20 -12.37
N PRO A 293 1.25 -9.24 -12.13
CA PRO A 293 1.50 -8.17 -13.08
C PRO A 293 2.29 -8.68 -14.29
N VAL A 294 1.86 -8.27 -15.48
CA VAL A 294 2.48 -8.66 -16.74
C VAL A 294 2.67 -7.45 -17.65
N LEU A 295 3.76 -7.43 -18.40
CA LEU A 295 3.94 -6.53 -19.53
C LEU A 295 3.36 -7.18 -20.77
N LEU A 296 2.48 -6.45 -21.44
CA LEU A 296 1.96 -6.85 -22.76
C LEU A 296 2.86 -6.32 -23.87
N PRO A 297 3.23 -7.14 -24.87
CA PRO A 297 3.91 -6.66 -26.06
C PRO A 297 2.98 -5.80 -26.92
N ASP A 298 3.58 -5.00 -27.81
CA ASP A 298 2.82 -4.20 -28.79
C ASP A 298 1.95 -5.15 -29.67
N GLY A 299 0.68 -4.81 -29.86
CA GLY A 299 -0.25 -5.61 -30.67
C GLY A 299 -0.82 -6.86 -29.98
N HIS A 300 -0.67 -6.98 -28.67
CA HIS A 300 -1.22 -8.10 -27.90
C HIS A 300 -2.77 -8.16 -27.99
N PRO A 301 -3.38 -9.35 -28.13
CA PRO A 301 -4.83 -9.49 -28.20
C PRO A 301 -5.50 -9.03 -26.90
N ALA A 302 -6.70 -8.47 -27.06
CA ALA A 302 -7.49 -7.92 -25.94
C ALA A 302 -7.99 -8.98 -24.94
N LEU A 303 -7.91 -10.28 -25.28
CA LEU A 303 -8.42 -11.36 -24.46
C LEU A 303 -7.32 -12.08 -23.69
N PRO A 304 -7.52 -12.37 -22.40
CA PRO A 304 -6.59 -13.17 -21.61
C PRO A 304 -6.62 -14.66 -22.06
N PRO A 305 -5.58 -15.43 -21.71
CA PRO A 305 -5.60 -16.88 -21.90
C PRO A 305 -6.81 -17.53 -21.20
N PRO A 306 -7.26 -18.72 -21.67
CA PRO A 306 -8.38 -19.42 -21.05
C PRO A 306 -8.21 -19.65 -19.55
N GLY A 307 -9.28 -19.40 -18.80
CA GLY A 307 -9.28 -19.54 -17.32
C GLY A 307 -8.60 -18.38 -16.56
N LEU A 308 -8.17 -17.34 -17.27
CA LEU A 308 -7.58 -16.11 -16.68
C LEU A 308 -8.45 -14.91 -17.02
N SER A 309 -8.33 -13.84 -16.25
CA SER A 309 -9.01 -12.57 -16.51
C SER A 309 -8.05 -11.38 -16.39
N TRP A 310 -8.20 -10.41 -17.30
CA TRP A 310 -7.49 -9.15 -17.22
C TRP A 310 -8.11 -8.26 -16.13
N LEU A 311 -7.25 -7.62 -15.36
CA LEU A 311 -7.61 -6.52 -14.49
C LEU A 311 -6.90 -5.27 -14.98
N PRO A 312 -7.60 -4.16 -15.22
CA PRO A 312 -6.96 -2.92 -15.63
C PRO A 312 -5.96 -2.47 -14.55
N SER A 313 -4.80 -2.00 -14.98
CA SER A 313 -3.86 -1.33 -14.10
C SER A 313 -4.21 0.15 -14.02
N ALA A 314 -4.36 0.66 -12.80
CA ALA A 314 -4.48 2.09 -12.54
C ALA A 314 -3.11 2.74 -12.21
N ALA A 315 -2.00 2.00 -12.38
CA ALA A 315 -0.68 2.60 -12.28
C ALA A 315 -0.53 3.65 -13.39
N GLY A 316 -0.17 4.85 -13.01
CA GLY A 316 0.00 6.00 -13.89
C GLY A 316 1.47 6.33 -14.10
N VAL A 317 1.73 7.01 -15.21
CA VAL A 317 3.01 7.69 -15.44
C VAL A 317 2.92 9.07 -14.82
N LEU A 318 3.80 9.37 -13.88
CA LEU A 318 3.77 10.65 -13.19
C LEU A 318 4.10 11.83 -14.14
N PRO A 319 3.57 13.03 -13.89
CA PRO A 319 3.92 14.23 -14.62
C PRO A 319 5.44 14.52 -14.51
N GLY A 320 6.03 15.09 -15.55
CA GLY A 320 7.44 15.50 -15.54
C GLY A 320 8.39 14.62 -16.36
N LEU A 321 7.95 13.43 -16.80
CA LEU A 321 8.74 12.61 -17.71
C LEU A 321 8.75 13.12 -19.15
N ALA A 322 9.87 12.93 -19.86
CA ALA A 322 9.96 13.20 -21.28
C ALA A 322 9.00 12.31 -22.09
N ALA A 323 8.56 12.80 -23.26
CA ALA A 323 7.57 12.09 -24.10
C ALA A 323 7.95 10.65 -24.49
N PRO A 324 9.23 10.29 -24.76
CA PRO A 324 9.64 8.91 -25.01
C PRO A 324 9.46 8.00 -23.80
N GLU A 325 9.78 8.49 -22.62
CA GLU A 325 9.64 7.74 -21.34
C GLU A 325 8.18 7.53 -20.99
N ARG A 326 7.31 8.54 -21.19
CA ARG A 326 5.85 8.42 -21.03
C ARG A 326 5.29 7.34 -21.96
N ARG A 327 5.70 7.29 -23.24
CA ARG A 327 5.26 6.25 -24.18
C ARG A 327 5.73 4.86 -23.77
N ARG A 328 6.93 4.73 -23.23
CA ARG A 328 7.50 3.45 -22.78
C ARG A 328 6.80 2.95 -21.51
N ALA A 329 6.45 3.84 -20.62
CA ALA A 329 5.73 3.54 -19.37
C ALA A 329 4.21 3.32 -19.56
N ALA A 330 3.61 3.96 -20.57
CA ALA A 330 2.23 3.73 -20.97
C ALA A 330 2.02 2.40 -21.72
N ARG A 331 3.09 1.63 -22.00
CA ARG A 331 2.97 0.26 -22.51
C ARG A 331 2.25 -0.58 -21.46
N LEU A 332 1.11 -1.05 -21.85
CA LEU A 332 0.07 -1.73 -21.13
C LEU A 332 0.61 -2.67 -20.04
N LEU A 333 0.65 -2.19 -18.81
CA LEU A 333 0.74 -3.02 -17.64
C LEU A 333 -0.65 -3.62 -17.38
N ALA A 334 -0.81 -4.91 -17.58
CA ALA A 334 -1.99 -5.64 -17.20
C ALA A 334 -1.73 -6.46 -15.94
N ARG A 335 -2.80 -6.71 -15.19
CA ARG A 335 -2.81 -7.65 -14.08
C ARG A 335 -3.66 -8.85 -14.46
N VAL A 336 -3.20 -10.04 -14.15
CA VAL A 336 -3.89 -11.28 -14.46
C VAL A 336 -4.22 -12.00 -13.17
N ARG A 337 -5.40 -12.56 -13.07
CA ARG A 337 -5.82 -13.46 -11.99
C ARG A 337 -6.55 -14.67 -12.56
N LEU A 338 -6.67 -15.71 -11.74
CA LEU A 338 -7.57 -16.82 -12.05
C LEU A 338 -8.99 -16.29 -12.22
N ALA A 339 -9.68 -16.71 -13.29
CA ALA A 339 -11.10 -16.46 -13.44
C ALA A 339 -11.83 -17.12 -12.27
N ALA A 340 -12.79 -16.41 -11.68
CA ALA A 340 -13.65 -17.03 -10.67
C ALA A 340 -14.30 -18.27 -11.31
N SER A 341 -14.21 -19.42 -10.63
CA SER A 341 -14.93 -20.61 -11.06
C SER A 341 -16.41 -20.24 -11.09
N THR A 342 -16.99 -20.20 -12.29
CA THR A 342 -18.44 -20.18 -12.41
C THR A 342 -18.93 -21.50 -11.87
N GLY A 343 -19.31 -21.50 -10.57
CA GLY A 343 -20.01 -22.65 -9.99
C GLY A 343 -21.25 -22.88 -10.83
N ARG A 344 -21.29 -24.04 -11.48
CA ARG A 344 -22.51 -24.60 -12.06
C ARG A 344 -23.39 -25.07 -10.93
#